data_59e8aaa4eb0dcb17ff1062339071f392
#
_entry.id   59e8aaa4eb0dcb17ff1062339071f392
#
_cell.length_a   1.000
_cell.length_b   1.000
_cell.length_c   1.000
_cell.angle_alpha   90.00
_cell.angle_beta   90.00
_cell.angle_gamma   90.00
#
_symmetry.space_group_name_H-M   'P 1'
#
loop_
_entity.id
_entity.type
_entity.pdbx_description
1 polymer ?
#
loop_
_entity_poly.entity_id
_entity_poly.type
_entity_poly.pdbx_seq_one_letter_code
_entity_poly.pdbx_strand_id
1 'polypeptide(L)'
;MTIQARFTAPSGEAVTVGGFAVAGGGFRVRFTPRETGEYRYTVQADGGSGPREVASGRFRVRPGERRGFVRRSKEAAHQLAWEDGRPFLPLGENRFNLYDATWNYNKLSGPEYVAYMASHGMNTLRIFIFTDCEREEPQPGPQPGCLELKVGRFDAEVAAQYDAILEAAEKHGVYVILTLFAVGFTPGETWKSWEDNPYSTARGGPARTPTEFFEEPDIRAAAERKLRYVLDRYGYSPHLLAVDLLNEPEWDGKNGEETWIPWAEHMARAWHAADPYGHLVTVGSVGLHWNEDGDERPWYAHPQNDLLQWHLYGKEYYEVHALAAEFTRKVAESWGYGRPVLCGEFGYGGDDPRTFDHTHVGIWSATFSGAGVLAHSAPPFTPDSDVLMTPERGRHFRVLADFLSRLSLSPPLSRSSRRRRRPRARAPGRSGGRATGRCG
;
A
#
# COMPACT_ATOMS: atom_id res chain seq x y z
N MET A 1 8.32 3.65 -28.41
CA MET A 1 9.34 4.61 -27.94
C MET A 1 9.41 4.52 -26.43
N THR A 2 10.59 4.33 -25.86
CA THR A 2 10.85 4.35 -24.42
C THR A 2 11.60 5.62 -24.05
N ILE A 3 11.32 6.14 -22.84
CA ILE A 3 12.00 7.30 -22.25
C ILE A 3 12.58 6.86 -20.92
N GLN A 4 13.82 7.25 -20.66
CA GLN A 4 14.47 7.06 -19.36
C GLN A 4 15.24 8.32 -18.96
N ALA A 5 15.25 8.62 -17.68
CA ALA A 5 16.06 9.70 -17.14
C ALA A 5 16.98 9.19 -16.04
N ARG A 6 18.25 9.53 -16.14
CA ARG A 6 19.27 9.26 -15.13
C ARG A 6 19.51 10.53 -14.33
N PHE A 7 19.30 10.45 -13.01
CA PHE A 7 19.56 11.53 -12.08
C PHE A 7 20.80 11.18 -11.25
N THR A 8 21.75 12.11 -11.18
CA THR A 8 22.97 11.97 -10.38
C THR A 8 22.88 12.93 -9.20
N ALA A 9 22.92 12.39 -8.00
CA ALA A 9 22.85 13.11 -6.73
C ALA A 9 24.17 13.86 -6.44
N PRO A 10 24.20 14.78 -5.45
CA PRO A 10 25.41 15.44 -4.99
C PRO A 10 26.50 14.48 -4.50
N SER A 11 26.12 13.34 -3.91
CA SER A 11 27.04 12.26 -3.51
C SER A 11 27.69 11.52 -4.68
N GLY A 12 27.16 11.68 -5.90
CA GLY A 12 27.53 10.89 -7.07
C GLY A 12 26.68 9.64 -7.29
N GLU A 13 25.80 9.28 -6.35
CA GLU A 13 24.84 8.21 -6.54
C GLU A 13 23.91 8.54 -7.72
N ALA A 14 23.58 7.54 -8.52
CA ALA A 14 22.75 7.73 -9.68
C ALA A 14 21.53 6.80 -9.69
N VAL A 15 20.37 7.38 -9.97
CA VAL A 15 19.09 6.70 -10.10
C VAL A 15 18.57 6.86 -11.52
N THR A 16 18.10 5.76 -12.11
CA THR A 16 17.43 5.79 -13.41
C THR A 16 15.95 5.49 -13.21
N VAL A 17 15.09 6.34 -13.75
CA VAL A 17 13.63 6.20 -13.74
C VAL A 17 13.09 6.23 -15.16
N GLY A 18 12.02 5.51 -15.41
CA GLY A 18 11.35 5.52 -16.70
C GLY A 18 10.45 6.73 -16.88
N GLY A 19 10.11 7.00 -18.14
CA GLY A 19 9.11 7.99 -18.52
C GLY A 19 7.85 7.35 -19.05
N PHE A 20 6.75 8.08 -19.01
CA PHE A 20 5.43 7.65 -19.45
C PHE A 20 4.77 8.69 -20.36
N ALA A 21 3.91 8.21 -21.25
CA ALA A 21 3.11 9.06 -22.12
C ALA A 21 2.03 9.81 -21.32
N VAL A 22 1.71 11.03 -21.73
CA VAL A 22 0.66 11.84 -21.10
C VAL A 22 -0.46 12.15 -22.08
N ALA A 23 -1.65 12.41 -21.57
CA ALA A 23 -2.77 12.89 -22.36
C ALA A 23 -2.38 14.19 -23.10
N GLY A 24 -2.84 14.32 -24.33
CA GLY A 24 -2.46 15.45 -25.19
C GLY A 24 -1.10 15.29 -25.91
N GLY A 25 -0.39 14.18 -25.66
CA GLY A 25 0.87 13.83 -26.32
C GLY A 25 2.11 14.21 -25.51
N GLY A 26 3.24 13.60 -25.89
CA GLY A 26 4.53 13.78 -25.22
C GLY A 26 4.78 12.79 -24.09
N PHE A 27 5.89 13.01 -23.39
CA PHE A 27 6.34 12.14 -22.30
C PHE A 27 6.68 12.98 -21.07
N ARG A 28 6.51 12.37 -19.90
CA ARG A 28 6.90 12.94 -18.61
C ARG A 28 7.76 11.94 -17.84
N VAL A 29 8.70 12.48 -17.07
CA VAL A 29 9.47 11.73 -16.07
C VAL A 29 9.21 12.37 -14.71
N ARG A 30 9.06 11.56 -13.69
CA ARG A 30 8.89 12.01 -12.29
C ARG A 30 10.01 11.44 -11.43
N PHE A 31 10.54 12.27 -10.55
CA PHE A 31 11.66 11.88 -9.68
C PHE A 31 11.55 12.58 -8.33
N THR A 32 11.78 11.86 -7.25
CA THR A 32 11.89 12.40 -5.90
C THR A 32 13.33 12.33 -5.43
N PRO A 33 13.99 13.49 -5.26
CA PRO A 33 15.36 13.56 -4.78
C PRO A 33 15.43 13.22 -3.28
N ARG A 34 16.49 12.49 -2.87
CA ARG A 34 16.73 12.06 -1.48
C ARG A 34 17.79 12.90 -0.76
N GLU A 35 18.60 13.63 -1.50
CA GLU A 35 19.69 14.45 -0.98
C GLU A 35 19.42 15.93 -1.25
N THR A 36 19.95 16.79 -0.39
CA THR A 36 20.00 18.23 -0.66
C THR A 36 21.25 18.58 -1.44
N GLY A 37 21.15 19.51 -2.40
CA GLY A 37 22.28 19.93 -3.22
C GLY A 37 21.97 19.95 -4.70
N GLU A 38 22.99 20.00 -5.53
CA GLU A 38 22.85 20.04 -6.99
C GLU A 38 22.75 18.63 -7.58
N TYR A 39 21.65 18.37 -8.28
CA TYR A 39 21.44 17.19 -9.09
C TYR A 39 21.72 17.51 -10.56
N ARG A 40 22.25 16.52 -11.28
CA ARG A 40 22.34 16.52 -12.74
C ARG A 40 21.42 15.45 -13.30
N TYR A 41 20.86 15.69 -14.48
CA TYR A 41 20.06 14.69 -15.15
C TYR A 41 20.35 14.61 -16.64
N THR A 42 20.14 13.42 -17.20
CA THR A 42 20.20 13.14 -18.63
C THR A 42 18.96 12.33 -18.99
N VAL A 43 18.23 12.74 -20.02
CA VAL A 43 17.07 12.05 -20.56
C VAL A 43 17.43 11.39 -21.87
N GLN A 44 17.12 10.12 -22.00
CA GLN A 44 17.32 9.33 -23.22
C GLN A 44 15.98 8.87 -23.78
N ALA A 45 15.86 8.87 -25.09
CA ALA A 45 14.75 8.30 -25.84
C ALA A 45 15.25 7.21 -26.77
N ASP A 46 14.51 6.09 -26.83
CA ASP A 46 14.75 5.01 -27.78
C ASP A 46 13.48 4.72 -28.59
N GLY A 47 13.59 4.97 -29.89
CA GLY A 47 12.54 4.68 -30.88
C GLY A 47 12.73 3.35 -31.61
N GLY A 48 13.65 2.49 -31.13
CA GLY A 48 13.98 1.20 -31.76
C GLY A 48 15.34 1.20 -32.52
N SER A 49 16.01 2.35 -32.59
CA SER A 49 17.36 2.49 -33.19
C SER A 49 18.47 2.68 -32.15
N GLY A 50 18.18 2.42 -30.91
CA GLY A 50 19.05 2.61 -29.76
C GLY A 50 18.82 3.94 -29.04
N PRO A 51 19.22 4.01 -27.74
CA PRO A 51 19.00 5.19 -26.91
C PRO A 51 19.83 6.36 -27.36
N ARG A 52 19.20 7.55 -27.44
CA ARG A 52 19.87 8.82 -27.72
C ARG A 52 19.53 9.86 -26.67
N GLU A 53 20.45 10.71 -26.30
CA GLU A 53 20.17 11.82 -25.41
C GLU A 53 19.24 12.83 -26.10
N VAL A 54 18.19 13.22 -25.43
CA VAL A 54 17.19 14.19 -25.90
C VAL A 54 17.09 15.42 -25.02
N ALA A 55 17.54 15.33 -23.76
CA ALA A 55 17.63 16.47 -22.85
C ALA A 55 18.63 16.17 -21.73
N SER A 56 19.27 17.22 -21.22
CA SER A 56 20.07 17.16 -20.00
C SER A 56 20.03 18.51 -19.27
N GLY A 57 20.37 18.50 -17.98
CA GLY A 57 20.36 19.71 -17.19
C GLY A 57 20.74 19.46 -15.72
N ARG A 58 20.47 20.48 -14.92
CA ARG A 58 20.72 20.45 -13.48
C ARG A 58 19.63 21.21 -12.73
N PHE A 59 19.41 20.83 -11.47
CA PHE A 59 18.55 21.54 -10.55
C PHE A 59 19.09 21.43 -9.13
N ARG A 60 18.63 22.30 -8.24
CA ARG A 60 19.07 22.31 -6.85
C ARG A 60 17.93 21.93 -5.91
N VAL A 61 18.17 20.93 -5.07
CA VAL A 61 17.29 20.50 -4.00
C VAL A 61 17.64 21.27 -2.72
N ARG A 62 16.61 21.84 -2.09
CA ARG A 62 16.71 22.52 -0.80
C ARG A 62 16.20 21.60 0.34
N PRO A 63 16.64 21.81 1.57
CA PRO A 63 16.04 21.12 2.72
C PRO A 63 14.54 21.32 2.77
N GLY A 64 13.80 20.27 3.11
CA GLY A 64 12.34 20.26 3.25
C GLY A 64 11.92 19.51 4.51
N GLU A 65 10.63 19.59 4.82
CA GLU A 65 10.04 18.99 6.02
C GLU A 65 9.41 17.59 5.75
N ARG A 66 9.58 17.05 4.54
CA ARG A 66 9.02 15.74 4.18
C ARG A 66 9.66 14.63 5.02
N ARG A 67 8.83 13.70 5.49
CA ARG A 67 9.25 12.57 6.33
C ARG A 67 9.91 11.42 5.55
N GLY A 68 9.98 11.54 4.23
CA GLY A 68 10.42 10.46 3.35
C GLY A 68 9.35 9.40 3.13
N PHE A 69 9.80 8.24 2.70
CA PHE A 69 8.93 7.10 2.42
C PHE A 69 8.60 6.32 3.69
N VAL A 70 7.49 5.60 3.69
CA VAL A 70 7.17 4.63 4.74
C VAL A 70 7.86 3.31 4.43
N ARG A 71 8.39 2.66 5.47
CA ARG A 71 9.15 1.42 5.40
C ARG A 71 8.74 0.47 6.52
N ARG A 72 9.16 -0.77 6.42
CA ARG A 72 9.22 -1.65 7.59
C ARG A 72 10.15 -1.02 8.62
N SER A 73 9.70 -0.97 9.87
CA SER A 73 10.52 -0.44 10.95
C SER A 73 11.77 -1.29 11.17
N LYS A 74 12.92 -0.63 11.32
CA LYS A 74 14.18 -1.29 11.68
C LYS A 74 14.24 -1.68 13.15
N GLU A 75 13.42 -1.04 13.99
CA GLU A 75 13.43 -1.22 15.45
C GLU A 75 12.35 -2.20 15.92
N ALA A 76 11.25 -2.33 15.15
CA ALA A 76 10.10 -3.16 15.51
C ALA A 76 9.55 -3.87 14.26
N ALA A 77 9.80 -5.18 14.16
CA ALA A 77 9.51 -5.98 12.96
C ALA A 77 8.05 -5.94 12.50
N HIS A 78 7.11 -5.72 13.45
CA HIS A 78 5.67 -5.69 13.18
C HIS A 78 5.13 -4.29 12.88
N GLN A 79 5.99 -3.30 12.73
CA GLN A 79 5.59 -1.91 12.55
C GLN A 79 6.09 -1.34 11.22
N LEU A 80 5.32 -0.40 10.72
CA LEU A 80 5.78 0.54 9.70
C LEU A 80 6.30 1.81 10.36
N ALA A 81 7.25 2.46 9.69
CA ALA A 81 7.79 3.74 10.11
C ALA A 81 8.15 4.60 8.91
N TRP A 82 8.11 5.92 9.06
CA TRP A 82 8.75 6.82 8.10
C TRP A 82 10.27 6.66 8.15
N GLU A 83 10.95 7.14 7.12
CA GLU A 83 12.42 7.12 7.06
C GLU A 83 13.08 7.88 8.23
N ASP A 84 12.36 8.81 8.85
CA ASP A 84 12.81 9.52 10.08
C ASP A 84 12.66 8.70 11.38
N GLY A 85 12.18 7.45 11.27
CA GLY A 85 12.02 6.49 12.37
C GLY A 85 10.71 6.63 13.15
N ARG A 86 9.87 7.61 12.86
CA ARG A 86 8.55 7.74 13.52
C ARG A 86 7.61 6.62 13.07
N PRO A 87 6.85 6.00 13.99
CA PRO A 87 5.89 4.95 13.66
C PRO A 87 4.80 5.45 12.71
N PHE A 88 4.45 4.62 11.73
CA PHE A 88 3.30 4.82 10.85
C PHE A 88 2.30 3.70 11.06
N LEU A 89 1.06 4.04 11.36
CA LEU A 89 -0.04 3.10 11.50
C LEU A 89 -1.07 3.39 10.42
N PRO A 90 -1.30 2.47 9.47
CA PRO A 90 -2.36 2.60 8.48
C PRO A 90 -3.74 2.62 9.15
N LEU A 91 -4.52 3.65 8.88
CA LEU A 91 -5.90 3.80 9.34
C LEU A 91 -6.72 4.45 8.22
N GLY A 92 -7.72 3.75 7.69
CA GLY A 92 -8.48 4.33 6.58
C GLY A 92 -9.46 3.39 5.92
N GLU A 93 -9.48 3.43 4.59
CA GLU A 93 -10.46 2.72 3.78
C GLU A 93 -9.85 1.93 2.63
N ASN A 94 -10.54 0.85 2.29
CA ASN A 94 -10.47 0.23 0.97
C ASN A 94 -11.63 0.71 0.11
N ARG A 95 -11.33 1.14 -1.12
CA ARG A 95 -12.32 1.59 -2.11
C ARG A 95 -12.05 0.91 -3.43
N PHE A 96 -13.09 0.32 -4.03
CA PHE A 96 -12.95 -0.22 -5.37
C PHE A 96 -12.67 0.88 -6.39
N ASN A 97 -13.36 2.01 -6.27
CA ASN A 97 -13.41 3.01 -7.31
C ASN A 97 -13.56 4.42 -6.70
N LEU A 98 -12.76 5.36 -7.18
CA LEU A 98 -12.88 6.78 -6.89
C LEU A 98 -13.09 7.64 -8.15
N TYR A 99 -13.34 7.02 -9.31
CA TYR A 99 -13.51 7.73 -10.58
C TYR A 99 -14.95 8.12 -10.82
N ASP A 100 -15.87 7.31 -10.34
CA ASP A 100 -17.29 7.60 -10.43
C ASP A 100 -17.78 8.19 -9.11
N ALA A 101 -18.04 9.49 -9.14
CA ALA A 101 -18.55 10.21 -7.99
C ALA A 101 -19.92 9.71 -7.52
N THR A 102 -20.66 8.98 -8.35
CA THR A 102 -21.96 8.39 -7.97
C THR A 102 -21.82 7.29 -6.92
N TRP A 103 -20.60 6.74 -6.78
CA TRP A 103 -20.30 5.58 -5.94
C TRP A 103 -19.71 5.96 -4.58
N ASN A 104 -19.77 7.21 -4.19
CA ASN A 104 -19.33 7.64 -2.88
C ASN A 104 -20.28 8.63 -2.23
N TYR A 105 -20.18 8.78 -0.93
CA TYR A 105 -20.96 9.73 -0.17
C TYR A 105 -20.72 11.16 -0.69
N ASN A 106 -21.80 11.92 -0.88
CA ASN A 106 -21.78 13.27 -1.44
C ASN A 106 -21.29 13.41 -2.89
N LYS A 107 -21.12 12.31 -3.63
CA LYS A 107 -20.68 12.34 -5.04
C LYS A 107 -19.39 13.15 -5.24
N LEU A 108 -18.43 12.96 -4.34
CA LEU A 108 -17.14 13.64 -4.39
C LEU A 108 -16.25 13.06 -5.50
N SER A 109 -15.50 13.91 -6.17
CA SER A 109 -14.39 13.46 -7.02
C SER A 109 -13.31 12.76 -6.21
N GLY A 110 -12.46 11.96 -6.85
CA GLY A 110 -11.37 11.25 -6.16
C GLY A 110 -10.51 12.14 -5.27
N PRO A 111 -10.00 13.30 -5.74
CA PRO A 111 -9.26 14.25 -4.91
C PRO A 111 -10.06 14.82 -3.73
N GLU A 112 -11.35 15.14 -3.92
CA GLU A 112 -12.22 15.64 -2.85
C GLU A 112 -12.48 14.54 -1.82
N TYR A 113 -12.62 13.29 -2.26
CA TYR A 113 -12.79 12.16 -1.36
C TYR A 113 -11.55 11.92 -0.49
N VAL A 114 -10.36 12.03 -1.05
CA VAL A 114 -9.11 11.97 -0.28
C VAL A 114 -9.06 13.07 0.80
N ALA A 115 -9.46 14.28 0.45
CA ALA A 115 -9.56 15.39 1.42
C ALA A 115 -10.61 15.10 2.51
N TYR A 116 -11.73 14.49 2.13
CA TYR A 116 -12.78 14.07 3.06
C TYR A 116 -12.27 13.01 4.04
N MET A 117 -11.58 11.97 3.56
CA MET A 117 -10.94 10.95 4.40
C MET A 117 -9.99 11.59 5.42
N ALA A 118 -9.08 12.43 4.95
CA ALA A 118 -8.13 13.14 5.81
C ALA A 118 -8.83 14.01 6.86
N SER A 119 -9.97 14.65 6.50
CA SER A 119 -10.77 15.42 7.44
C SER A 119 -11.36 14.59 8.57
N HIS A 120 -11.46 13.28 8.41
CA HIS A 120 -11.89 12.32 9.42
C HIS A 120 -10.73 11.58 10.10
N GLY A 121 -9.48 12.02 9.90
CA GLY A 121 -8.31 11.44 10.54
C GLY A 121 -7.80 10.15 9.89
N MET A 122 -8.34 9.77 8.74
CA MET A 122 -7.84 8.65 7.96
C MET A 122 -6.56 9.05 7.22
N ASN A 123 -5.59 8.15 7.17
CA ASN A 123 -4.28 8.39 6.56
C ASN A 123 -3.90 7.37 5.49
N THR A 124 -4.74 6.36 5.23
CA THR A 124 -4.43 5.31 4.26
C THR A 124 -5.65 4.97 3.41
N LEU A 125 -5.43 4.89 2.11
CA LEU A 125 -6.41 4.54 1.10
C LEU A 125 -5.88 3.39 0.25
N ARG A 126 -6.62 2.28 0.18
CA ARG A 126 -6.37 1.23 -0.81
C ARG A 126 -7.38 1.39 -1.94
N ILE A 127 -6.90 1.44 -3.18
CA ILE A 127 -7.73 1.57 -4.39
C ILE A 127 -7.30 0.59 -5.46
N PHE A 128 -8.27 0.19 -6.29
CA PHE A 128 -8.06 -0.78 -7.36
C PHE A 128 -7.72 -0.09 -8.68
N ILE A 129 -6.76 -0.67 -9.37
CA ILE A 129 -6.59 -0.50 -10.81
C ILE A 129 -7.30 -1.68 -11.46
N PHE A 130 -8.51 -1.46 -11.94
CA PHE A 130 -9.30 -2.53 -12.52
C PHE A 130 -8.60 -3.15 -13.73
N THR A 131 -8.71 -4.45 -13.84
CA THR A 131 -8.23 -5.24 -14.98
C THR A 131 -9.31 -5.47 -16.03
N ASP A 132 -10.56 -5.45 -15.63
CA ASP A 132 -11.68 -5.58 -16.54
C ASP A 132 -12.10 -4.24 -17.12
N CYS A 133 -12.24 -4.21 -18.42
CA CYS A 133 -12.63 -3.03 -19.18
C CYS A 133 -14.05 -3.20 -19.70
N GLU A 134 -15.01 -3.42 -18.77
CA GLU A 134 -16.42 -3.55 -19.16
C GLU A 134 -16.90 -2.34 -19.95
N ARG A 135 -17.13 -2.53 -21.27
CA ARG A 135 -18.13 -1.77 -22.00
C ARG A 135 -18.51 -2.46 -23.31
N GLU A 136 -19.75 -2.81 -23.40
CA GLU A 136 -20.39 -3.19 -24.65
C GLU A 136 -20.58 -1.99 -25.59
N GLU A 137 -20.67 -0.75 -25.05
CA GLU A 137 -20.86 0.49 -25.82
C GLU A 137 -19.84 1.56 -25.41
N PRO A 138 -19.19 2.24 -26.37
CA PRO A 138 -18.32 3.36 -26.09
C PRO A 138 -19.13 4.53 -25.52
N GLN A 139 -19.13 4.70 -24.22
CA GLN A 139 -19.65 5.90 -23.59
C GLN A 139 -18.66 7.06 -23.75
N PRO A 140 -19.09 8.29 -23.96
CA PRO A 140 -18.18 9.42 -24.02
C PRO A 140 -17.48 9.60 -22.64
N GLY A 141 -16.16 9.73 -22.65
CA GLY A 141 -15.34 9.94 -21.48
C GLY A 141 -14.46 8.74 -21.08
N PRO A 142 -13.55 8.93 -20.11
CA PRO A 142 -12.64 7.89 -19.67
C PRO A 142 -13.41 6.73 -19.03
N GLN A 143 -12.94 5.51 -19.30
CA GLN A 143 -13.51 4.29 -18.71
C GLN A 143 -13.15 4.28 -17.22
N PRO A 144 -14.13 4.21 -16.30
CA PRO A 144 -13.82 4.22 -14.88
C PRO A 144 -12.88 3.07 -14.51
N GLY A 145 -11.67 3.42 -14.09
CA GLY A 145 -10.72 2.50 -13.47
C GLY A 145 -9.94 1.57 -14.40
N CYS A 146 -10.31 1.41 -15.66
CA CYS A 146 -9.58 0.58 -16.59
C CYS A 146 -8.34 1.30 -17.13
N LEU A 147 -7.21 1.07 -16.48
CA LEU A 147 -5.95 1.67 -16.90
C LEU A 147 -5.37 1.01 -18.15
N GLU A 148 -5.49 -0.32 -18.27
CA GLU A 148 -4.93 -1.10 -19.37
C GLU A 148 -6.02 -1.59 -20.31
N LEU A 149 -6.27 -0.86 -21.39
CA LEU A 149 -7.33 -1.15 -22.37
C LEU A 149 -7.06 -2.42 -23.20
N LYS A 150 -5.80 -2.67 -23.47
CA LYS A 150 -5.25 -3.89 -24.11
C LYS A 150 -3.89 -4.11 -23.51
N VAL A 151 -3.41 -5.31 -23.52
CA VAL A 151 -2.10 -5.68 -22.97
C VAL A 151 -0.99 -4.72 -23.47
N GLY A 152 -0.40 -3.99 -22.55
CA GLY A 152 0.65 -2.99 -22.82
C GLY A 152 0.16 -1.65 -23.39
N ARG A 153 -1.16 -1.44 -23.50
CA ARG A 153 -1.74 -0.16 -23.92
C ARG A 153 -2.52 0.50 -22.79
N PHE A 154 -1.94 1.54 -22.23
CA PHE A 154 -2.47 2.26 -21.07
C PHE A 154 -3.25 3.50 -21.50
N ASP A 155 -4.37 3.75 -20.82
CA ASP A 155 -5.19 4.95 -21.01
C ASP A 155 -4.57 6.12 -20.23
N ALA A 156 -4.16 7.16 -20.95
CA ALA A 156 -3.48 8.30 -20.36
C ALA A 156 -4.43 9.22 -19.57
N GLU A 157 -5.74 9.23 -19.88
CA GLU A 157 -6.75 10.01 -19.16
C GLU A 157 -7.13 9.30 -17.85
N VAL A 158 -7.34 8.00 -17.88
CA VAL A 158 -7.53 7.20 -16.66
C VAL A 158 -6.30 7.32 -15.77
N ALA A 159 -5.10 7.20 -16.34
CA ALA A 159 -3.87 7.38 -15.58
C ALA A 159 -3.75 8.76 -14.95
N ALA A 160 -4.26 9.82 -15.58
CA ALA A 160 -4.27 11.17 -15.03
C ALA A 160 -5.24 11.30 -13.83
N GLN A 161 -6.28 10.50 -13.76
CA GLN A 161 -7.17 10.45 -12.59
C GLN A 161 -6.42 9.89 -11.35
N TYR A 162 -5.64 8.82 -11.53
CA TYR A 162 -4.76 8.32 -10.47
C TYR A 162 -3.68 9.33 -10.07
N ASP A 163 -3.12 10.10 -11.03
CA ASP A 163 -2.22 11.23 -10.72
C ASP A 163 -2.90 12.22 -9.76
N ALA A 164 -4.14 12.63 -10.07
CA ALA A 164 -4.88 13.60 -9.25
C ALA A 164 -5.19 13.06 -7.84
N ILE A 165 -5.51 11.77 -7.71
CA ILE A 165 -5.71 11.12 -6.41
C ILE A 165 -4.40 11.13 -5.61
N LEU A 166 -3.29 10.77 -6.23
CA LEU A 166 -1.99 10.72 -5.55
C LEU A 166 -1.49 12.13 -5.16
N GLU A 167 -1.71 13.14 -6.00
CA GLU A 167 -1.43 14.54 -5.67
C GLU A 167 -2.28 15.05 -4.49
N ALA A 168 -3.56 14.66 -4.43
CA ALA A 168 -4.41 14.95 -3.28
C ALA A 168 -3.93 14.21 -2.03
N ALA A 169 -3.48 12.96 -2.16
CA ALA A 169 -2.93 12.18 -1.07
C ALA A 169 -1.66 12.85 -0.50
N GLU A 170 -0.74 13.30 -1.35
CA GLU A 170 0.43 14.10 -0.93
C GLU A 170 0.04 15.39 -0.21
N LYS A 171 -0.97 16.09 -0.71
CA LYS A 171 -1.45 17.35 -0.14
C LYS A 171 -2.08 17.17 1.24
N HIS A 172 -2.80 16.09 1.44
CA HIS A 172 -3.61 15.86 2.64
C HIS A 172 -3.01 14.85 3.63
N GLY A 173 -1.82 14.31 3.34
CA GLY A 173 -1.13 13.37 4.23
C GLY A 173 -1.75 11.97 4.23
N VAL A 174 -2.41 11.58 3.15
CA VAL A 174 -2.94 10.24 2.93
C VAL A 174 -1.93 9.42 2.15
N TYR A 175 -1.80 8.14 2.47
CA TYR A 175 -0.92 7.19 1.80
C TYR A 175 -1.75 6.20 0.99
N VAL A 176 -1.31 5.88 -0.22
CA VAL A 176 -2.08 5.07 -1.16
C VAL A 176 -1.47 3.68 -1.33
N ILE A 177 -2.31 2.67 -1.29
CA ILE A 177 -2.00 1.30 -1.72
C ILE A 177 -2.69 1.11 -3.06
N LEU A 178 -1.92 0.81 -4.11
CA LEU A 178 -2.46 0.54 -5.45
C LEU A 178 -2.55 -0.97 -5.68
N THR A 179 -3.77 -1.49 -5.82
CA THR A 179 -3.99 -2.88 -6.22
C THR A 179 -3.94 -2.99 -7.74
N LEU A 180 -2.96 -3.73 -8.27
CA LEU A 180 -2.61 -3.72 -9.70
C LEU A 180 -3.50 -4.63 -10.54
N PHE A 181 -3.85 -5.80 -10.00
CA PHE A 181 -4.69 -6.81 -10.65
C PHE A 181 -5.81 -7.17 -9.68
N ALA A 182 -6.88 -6.36 -9.71
CA ALA A 182 -7.87 -6.39 -8.65
C ALA A 182 -8.91 -7.49 -8.81
N VAL A 183 -9.38 -7.73 -10.02
CA VAL A 183 -10.52 -8.61 -10.34
C VAL A 183 -10.43 -9.08 -11.79
N GLY A 184 -11.35 -9.95 -12.20
CA GLY A 184 -11.45 -10.38 -13.60
C GLY A 184 -10.64 -11.65 -13.88
N PHE A 185 -10.52 -12.55 -12.91
CA PHE A 185 -9.86 -13.84 -13.06
C PHE A 185 -10.82 -15.03 -12.94
N THR A 186 -12.13 -14.79 -12.72
CA THR A 186 -13.14 -15.85 -12.61
C THR A 186 -13.95 -15.95 -13.89
N PRO A 187 -13.89 -17.08 -14.64
CA PRO A 187 -14.68 -17.28 -15.86
C PRO A 187 -16.18 -17.34 -15.57
N GLY A 188 -16.98 -16.67 -16.42
CA GLY A 188 -18.44 -16.74 -16.38
C GLY A 188 -19.12 -16.01 -15.23
N GLU A 189 -18.38 -15.24 -14.44
CA GLU A 189 -18.96 -14.34 -13.44
C GLU A 189 -19.74 -13.21 -14.13
N THR A 190 -20.85 -12.81 -13.54
CA THR A 190 -21.65 -11.69 -14.06
C THR A 190 -21.06 -10.33 -13.74
N TRP A 191 -20.12 -10.31 -12.82
CA TRP A 191 -19.43 -9.11 -12.38
C TRP A 191 -17.92 -9.32 -12.50
N LYS A 192 -17.33 -8.67 -13.50
CA LYS A 192 -15.86 -8.67 -13.74
C LYS A 192 -15.30 -10.05 -14.06
N SER A 193 -15.83 -10.63 -15.14
CA SER A 193 -15.43 -11.95 -15.60
C SER A 193 -14.04 -11.96 -16.23
N TRP A 194 -13.45 -13.15 -16.31
CA TRP A 194 -12.24 -13.38 -17.09
C TRP A 194 -12.37 -12.92 -18.55
N GLU A 195 -13.55 -13.09 -19.14
CA GLU A 195 -13.85 -12.72 -20.52
C GLU A 195 -13.71 -11.21 -20.76
N ASP A 196 -13.81 -10.38 -19.72
CA ASP A 196 -13.64 -8.93 -19.79
C ASP A 196 -12.20 -8.46 -19.52
N ASN A 197 -11.35 -9.36 -19.05
CA ASN A 197 -9.94 -9.06 -18.76
C ASN A 197 -9.17 -8.81 -20.07
N PRO A 198 -8.34 -7.74 -20.18
CA PRO A 198 -7.56 -7.46 -21.39
C PRO A 198 -6.55 -8.57 -21.75
N TYR A 199 -6.17 -9.41 -20.77
CA TYR A 199 -5.30 -10.57 -21.02
C TYR A 199 -6.07 -11.77 -21.63
N SER A 200 -7.39 -11.81 -21.52
CA SER A 200 -8.22 -12.88 -22.08
C SER A 200 -8.25 -12.82 -23.61
N THR A 201 -8.25 -14.02 -24.24
CA THR A 201 -8.46 -14.15 -25.70
C THR A 201 -9.81 -13.60 -26.13
N ALA A 202 -10.82 -13.55 -25.28
CA ALA A 202 -12.12 -12.93 -25.55
C ALA A 202 -11.99 -11.42 -25.86
N ARG A 203 -10.98 -10.76 -25.28
CA ARG A 203 -10.64 -9.34 -25.55
C ARG A 203 -9.44 -9.19 -26.48
N GLY A 204 -9.00 -10.26 -27.13
CA GLY A 204 -7.83 -10.27 -28.01
C GLY A 204 -6.50 -10.30 -27.26
N GLY A 205 -6.52 -10.67 -25.99
CA GLY A 205 -5.34 -10.90 -25.17
C GLY A 205 -4.68 -12.26 -25.44
N PRO A 206 -3.55 -12.55 -24.80
CA PRO A 206 -2.75 -13.75 -25.08
C PRO A 206 -3.20 -15.00 -24.31
N ALA A 207 -4.00 -14.91 -23.25
CA ALA A 207 -4.35 -16.02 -22.37
C ALA A 207 -5.76 -16.53 -22.61
N ARG A 208 -5.92 -17.85 -22.74
CA ARG A 208 -7.23 -18.50 -22.87
C ARG A 208 -7.91 -18.69 -21.51
N THR A 209 -7.13 -18.87 -20.49
CA THR A 209 -7.60 -19.13 -19.12
C THR A 209 -6.85 -18.24 -18.10
N PRO A 210 -7.44 -17.99 -16.93
CA PRO A 210 -6.73 -17.34 -15.83
C PRO A 210 -5.42 -18.07 -15.44
N THR A 211 -5.41 -19.39 -15.47
CA THR A 211 -4.20 -20.20 -15.18
C THR A 211 -3.05 -19.84 -16.14
N GLU A 212 -3.31 -19.70 -17.44
CA GLU A 212 -2.29 -19.28 -18.41
C GLU A 212 -1.75 -17.87 -18.11
N PHE A 213 -2.58 -16.97 -17.55
CA PHE A 213 -2.11 -15.65 -17.11
C PHE A 213 -1.02 -15.76 -16.04
N PHE A 214 -1.18 -16.66 -15.11
CA PHE A 214 -0.21 -16.85 -14.03
C PHE A 214 1.02 -17.66 -14.44
N GLU A 215 0.87 -18.65 -15.30
CA GLU A 215 1.91 -19.65 -15.59
C GLU A 215 2.75 -19.33 -16.83
N GLU A 216 2.16 -18.74 -17.87
CA GLU A 216 2.86 -18.56 -19.15
C GLU A 216 3.90 -17.41 -19.09
N PRO A 217 5.18 -17.68 -19.42
CA PRO A 217 6.27 -16.70 -19.28
C PRO A 217 6.05 -15.40 -20.08
N ASP A 218 5.55 -15.50 -21.32
CA ASP A 218 5.33 -14.34 -22.19
C ASP A 218 4.20 -13.45 -21.67
N ILE A 219 3.18 -14.07 -21.05
CA ILE A 219 2.06 -13.36 -20.44
C ILE A 219 2.51 -12.70 -19.14
N ARG A 220 3.32 -13.39 -18.35
CA ARG A 220 3.96 -12.84 -17.15
C ARG A 220 4.82 -11.61 -17.50
N ALA A 221 5.64 -11.69 -18.57
CA ALA A 221 6.40 -10.55 -19.04
C ALA A 221 5.52 -9.39 -19.51
N ALA A 222 4.31 -9.68 -20.00
CA ALA A 222 3.33 -8.63 -20.31
C ALA A 222 2.79 -7.96 -19.05
N ALA A 223 2.48 -8.71 -18.01
CA ALA A 223 2.05 -8.18 -16.71
C ALA A 223 3.15 -7.33 -16.05
N GLU A 224 4.43 -7.70 -16.20
CA GLU A 224 5.55 -6.87 -15.74
C GLU A 224 5.59 -5.49 -16.43
N ARG A 225 5.15 -5.37 -17.68
CA ARG A 225 5.07 -4.05 -18.36
C ARG A 225 4.05 -3.13 -17.69
N LYS A 226 2.93 -3.66 -17.20
CA LYS A 226 1.95 -2.90 -16.40
C LYS A 226 2.57 -2.46 -15.08
N LEU A 227 3.23 -3.37 -14.39
CA LEU A 227 3.94 -3.09 -13.14
C LEU A 227 5.00 -1.99 -13.36
N ARG A 228 5.77 -2.08 -14.42
CA ARG A 228 6.77 -1.07 -14.79
C ARG A 228 6.14 0.28 -15.12
N TYR A 229 5.02 0.31 -15.84
CA TYR A 229 4.28 1.54 -16.15
C TYR A 229 3.80 2.25 -14.87
N VAL A 230 3.25 1.48 -13.92
CA VAL A 230 2.79 2.00 -12.62
C VAL A 230 3.97 2.58 -11.83
N LEU A 231 5.10 1.87 -11.79
CA LEU A 231 6.31 2.35 -11.12
C LEU A 231 6.84 3.64 -11.77
N ASP A 232 6.97 3.68 -13.08
CA ASP A 232 7.51 4.85 -13.82
C ASP A 232 6.61 6.08 -13.65
N ARG A 233 5.28 5.88 -13.47
CA ARG A 233 4.34 6.98 -13.33
C ARG A 233 4.11 7.43 -11.88
N TYR A 234 3.97 6.50 -10.95
CA TYR A 234 3.53 6.77 -9.57
C TYR A 234 4.60 6.51 -8.52
N GLY A 235 5.65 5.74 -8.82
CA GLY A 235 6.71 5.38 -7.87
C GLY A 235 7.56 6.55 -7.38
N TYR A 236 7.46 7.73 -7.98
CA TYR A 236 8.13 8.93 -7.47
C TYR A 236 7.55 9.40 -6.12
N SER A 237 6.31 9.05 -5.81
CA SER A 237 5.58 9.64 -4.69
C SER A 237 5.89 8.94 -3.36
N PRO A 238 6.33 9.69 -2.33
CA PRO A 238 6.45 9.16 -0.98
C PRO A 238 5.12 8.73 -0.37
N HIS A 239 4.00 9.11 -0.99
CA HIS A 239 2.65 8.76 -0.56
C HIS A 239 2.09 7.51 -1.26
N LEU A 240 2.82 6.90 -2.19
CA LEU A 240 2.61 5.51 -2.56
C LEU A 240 3.16 4.63 -1.44
N LEU A 241 2.29 4.04 -0.62
CA LEU A 241 2.69 3.20 0.51
C LEU A 241 3.18 1.84 0.04
N ALA A 242 2.35 1.20 -0.78
CA ALA A 242 2.59 -0.14 -1.28
C ALA A 242 1.96 -0.36 -2.64
N VAL A 243 2.47 -1.35 -3.36
CA VAL A 243 1.72 -2.02 -4.41
C VAL A 243 1.15 -3.31 -3.87
N ASP A 244 -0.12 -3.51 -4.15
CA ASP A 244 -0.84 -4.74 -3.88
C ASP A 244 -0.99 -5.47 -5.22
N LEU A 245 -0.30 -6.58 -5.36
CA LEU A 245 -0.16 -7.26 -6.66
C LEU A 245 -1.48 -7.85 -7.14
N LEU A 246 -2.22 -8.49 -6.24
CA LEU A 246 -3.47 -9.20 -6.51
C LEU A 246 -4.49 -8.92 -5.42
N ASN A 247 -5.76 -8.85 -5.79
CA ASN A 247 -6.86 -8.86 -4.83
C ASN A 247 -7.49 -10.24 -4.78
N GLU A 248 -7.46 -10.85 -3.59
CA GLU A 248 -8.18 -12.09 -3.28
C GLU A 248 -8.01 -13.19 -4.34
N PRO A 249 -6.76 -13.55 -4.67
CA PRO A 249 -6.52 -14.54 -5.73
C PRO A 249 -7.13 -15.91 -5.41
N GLU A 250 -7.45 -16.18 -4.14
CA GLU A 250 -8.07 -17.42 -3.65
C GLU A 250 -9.53 -17.58 -4.11
N TRP A 251 -10.23 -16.48 -4.40
CA TRP A 251 -11.60 -16.53 -4.95
C TRP A 251 -11.68 -17.22 -6.29
N ASP A 252 -10.57 -17.30 -6.97
CA ASP A 252 -10.49 -17.89 -8.30
C ASP A 252 -10.43 -19.43 -8.28
N GLY A 253 -11.15 -20.07 -7.41
CA GLY A 253 -11.45 -21.49 -7.16
C GLY A 253 -10.83 -22.58 -8.05
N LYS A 254 -10.04 -22.20 -9.05
CA LYS A 254 -9.29 -23.02 -10.00
C LYS A 254 -7.82 -22.65 -10.06
N ASN A 255 -7.40 -21.53 -9.44
CA ASN A 255 -6.01 -21.10 -9.36
C ASN A 255 -5.59 -21.15 -7.88
N GLY A 256 -5.22 -22.33 -7.42
CA GLY A 256 -4.69 -22.55 -6.07
C GLY A 256 -3.41 -21.75 -5.82
N GLU A 257 -2.97 -21.77 -4.59
CA GLU A 257 -1.76 -21.09 -4.11
C GLU A 257 -0.52 -21.50 -4.91
N GLU A 258 -0.50 -22.72 -5.41
CA GLU A 258 0.56 -23.25 -6.28
C GLU A 258 0.68 -22.49 -7.61
N THR A 259 -0.36 -21.79 -8.02
CA THR A 259 -0.41 -21.03 -9.27
C THR A 259 -0.09 -19.54 -9.04
N TRP A 260 -0.80 -18.87 -8.13
CA TRP A 260 -0.64 -17.43 -7.95
C TRP A 260 0.57 -17.04 -7.10
N ILE A 261 0.99 -17.86 -6.12
CA ILE A 261 2.16 -17.54 -5.27
C ILE A 261 3.46 -17.43 -6.08
N PRO A 262 3.83 -18.37 -6.97
CA PRO A 262 5.00 -18.23 -7.82
C PRO A 262 4.95 -17.00 -8.74
N TRP A 263 3.76 -16.64 -9.20
CA TRP A 263 3.56 -15.43 -9.98
C TRP A 263 3.78 -14.17 -9.13
N ALA A 264 3.17 -14.10 -7.94
CA ALA A 264 3.32 -12.98 -7.02
C ALA A 264 4.79 -12.80 -6.58
N GLU A 265 5.50 -13.90 -6.31
CA GLU A 265 6.93 -13.92 -6.02
C GLU A 265 7.74 -13.29 -7.16
N HIS A 266 7.46 -13.70 -8.39
CA HIS A 266 8.15 -13.18 -9.58
C HIS A 266 7.89 -11.67 -9.74
N MET A 267 6.64 -11.22 -9.64
CA MET A 267 6.26 -9.82 -9.77
C MET A 267 6.85 -8.96 -8.65
N ALA A 268 6.87 -9.46 -7.42
CA ALA A 268 7.48 -8.76 -6.30
C ALA A 268 8.99 -8.58 -6.49
N ARG A 269 9.70 -9.61 -6.97
CA ARG A 269 11.11 -9.49 -7.33
C ARG A 269 11.34 -8.46 -8.45
N ALA A 270 10.51 -8.48 -9.49
CA ALA A 270 10.60 -7.52 -10.59
C ALA A 270 10.37 -6.07 -10.10
N TRP A 271 9.39 -5.88 -9.19
CA TRP A 271 9.16 -4.59 -8.56
C TRP A 271 10.36 -4.12 -7.75
N HIS A 272 10.83 -4.92 -6.79
CA HIS A 272 11.97 -4.56 -5.93
C HIS A 272 13.25 -4.27 -6.71
N ALA A 273 13.48 -5.02 -7.79
CA ALA A 273 14.65 -4.79 -8.66
C ALA A 273 14.56 -3.49 -9.45
N ALA A 274 13.35 -3.03 -9.77
CA ALA A 274 13.11 -1.85 -10.60
C ALA A 274 12.86 -0.57 -9.79
N ASP A 275 12.37 -0.69 -8.55
CA ASP A 275 11.98 0.43 -7.71
C ASP A 275 13.17 1.05 -6.94
N PRO A 276 13.60 2.26 -7.32
CA PRO A 276 14.72 2.91 -6.63
C PRO A 276 14.33 3.49 -5.28
N TYR A 277 13.05 3.48 -4.94
CA TYR A 277 12.51 4.07 -3.72
C TYR A 277 12.19 3.05 -2.65
N GLY A 278 12.00 1.77 -3.01
CA GLY A 278 11.75 0.66 -2.11
C GLY A 278 10.34 0.69 -1.49
N HIS A 279 9.30 0.92 -2.29
CA HIS A 279 7.92 0.78 -1.84
C HIS A 279 7.62 -0.64 -1.41
N LEU A 280 6.67 -0.78 -0.50
CA LEU A 280 6.26 -2.08 0.01
C LEU A 280 5.47 -2.86 -1.06
N VAL A 281 5.58 -4.18 -0.97
CA VAL A 281 4.82 -5.12 -1.80
C VAL A 281 3.93 -5.99 -0.90
N THR A 282 2.69 -6.21 -1.34
CA THR A 282 1.71 -7.06 -0.66
C THR A 282 0.82 -7.80 -1.65
N VAL A 283 0.01 -8.71 -1.16
CA VAL A 283 -1.15 -9.32 -1.85
C VAL A 283 -2.31 -9.29 -0.88
N GLY A 284 -3.45 -8.77 -1.32
CA GLY A 284 -4.69 -8.79 -0.55
C GLY A 284 -5.31 -10.18 -0.58
N SER A 285 -5.21 -10.92 0.52
CA SER A 285 -5.72 -12.28 0.69
C SER A 285 -7.06 -12.27 1.39
N VAL A 286 -7.97 -13.19 1.06
CA VAL A 286 -9.22 -13.41 1.84
C VAL A 286 -8.95 -13.89 3.25
N GLY A 287 -7.73 -14.30 3.55
CA GLY A 287 -7.24 -14.63 4.89
C GLY A 287 -7.18 -16.11 5.19
N LEU A 288 -6.31 -16.41 6.16
CA LEU A 288 -5.99 -17.73 6.69
C LEU A 288 -7.24 -18.52 7.07
N HIS A 289 -7.91 -19.24 6.26
CA HIS A 289 -9.05 -20.13 6.57
C HIS A 289 -10.38 -19.82 5.88
N TRP A 290 -10.41 -19.02 4.82
CA TRP A 290 -11.65 -18.83 4.08
C TRP A 290 -12.04 -20.12 3.31
N ASN A 291 -11.06 -20.80 2.74
CA ASN A 291 -11.24 -22.13 2.13
C ASN A 291 -10.58 -23.17 3.01
N GLU A 292 -11.30 -24.27 3.34
CA GLU A 292 -10.75 -25.38 4.10
C GLU A 292 -9.50 -26.00 3.43
N ASP A 293 -9.30 -25.73 2.13
CA ASP A 293 -8.24 -26.28 1.29
C ASP A 293 -7.12 -25.29 0.93
N GLY A 294 -7.24 -23.98 1.25
CA GLY A 294 -6.25 -22.95 0.90
C GLY A 294 -5.19 -22.71 1.98
N ASP A 295 -3.95 -22.48 1.55
CA ASP A 295 -2.83 -22.18 2.46
C ASP A 295 -1.97 -21.01 1.97
N GLU A 296 -2.29 -19.79 2.39
CA GLU A 296 -1.54 -18.58 2.08
C GLU A 296 -0.27 -18.42 2.91
N ARG A 297 0.00 -19.32 3.87
CA ARG A 297 1.20 -19.27 4.73
C ARG A 297 2.50 -19.20 3.94
N PRO A 298 2.66 -19.89 2.78
CA PRO A 298 3.86 -19.74 1.97
C PRO A 298 4.09 -18.31 1.50
N TRP A 299 3.02 -17.58 1.11
CA TRP A 299 3.14 -16.17 0.75
C TRP A 299 3.44 -15.28 1.97
N TYR A 300 2.80 -15.52 3.09
CA TYR A 300 3.06 -14.75 4.32
C TYR A 300 4.48 -14.91 4.83
N ALA A 301 5.07 -16.10 4.68
CA ALA A 301 6.48 -16.36 4.99
C ALA A 301 7.44 -15.84 3.92
N HIS A 302 6.95 -15.52 2.72
CA HIS A 302 7.80 -15.25 1.56
C HIS A 302 8.64 -13.97 1.74
N PRO A 303 9.97 -13.99 1.44
CA PRO A 303 10.85 -12.82 1.67
C PRO A 303 10.47 -11.58 0.87
N GLN A 304 9.80 -11.74 -0.26
CA GLN A 304 9.36 -10.62 -1.10
C GLN A 304 8.05 -9.96 -0.64
N ASN A 305 7.35 -10.55 0.34
CA ASN A 305 6.17 -9.96 0.94
C ASN A 305 6.57 -9.02 2.08
N ASP A 306 6.38 -7.72 1.92
CA ASP A 306 6.80 -6.72 2.91
C ASP A 306 5.74 -6.42 3.97
N LEU A 307 4.47 -6.58 3.61
CA LEU A 307 3.32 -6.23 4.41
C LEU A 307 2.29 -7.37 4.35
N LEU A 308 2.08 -8.04 5.47
CA LEU A 308 1.03 -9.05 5.54
C LEU A 308 -0.33 -8.39 5.43
N GLN A 309 -1.09 -8.77 4.42
CA GLN A 309 -2.43 -8.25 4.21
C GLN A 309 -3.44 -9.39 4.14
N TRP A 310 -4.52 -9.23 4.87
CA TRP A 310 -5.68 -10.13 4.83
C TRP A 310 -6.97 -9.33 4.98
N HIS A 311 -8.07 -9.95 4.58
CA HIS A 311 -9.42 -9.43 4.66
C HIS A 311 -10.20 -10.15 5.76
N LEU A 312 -11.24 -9.52 6.29
CA LEU A 312 -12.07 -10.07 7.35
C LEU A 312 -13.56 -9.80 7.10
N TYR A 313 -14.20 -10.81 6.56
CA TYR A 313 -15.64 -10.85 6.33
C TYR A 313 -16.21 -12.15 6.89
N GLY A 314 -17.51 -12.21 7.12
CA GLY A 314 -18.20 -13.43 7.54
C GLY A 314 -19.37 -13.13 8.45
N LYS A 315 -20.42 -13.95 8.36
CA LYS A 315 -21.63 -13.82 9.19
C LYS A 315 -21.36 -14.08 10.68
N GLU A 316 -20.36 -14.90 10.97
CA GLU A 316 -19.87 -15.20 12.30
C GLU A 316 -19.32 -13.97 13.03
N TYR A 317 -18.86 -12.94 12.30
CA TYR A 317 -18.33 -11.70 12.88
C TYR A 317 -19.36 -10.58 12.97
N TYR A 318 -20.62 -10.85 12.76
CA TYR A 318 -21.69 -9.88 12.94
C TYR A 318 -21.85 -9.43 14.39
N GLU A 319 -21.47 -10.30 15.32
CA GLU A 319 -21.39 -9.93 16.72
C GLU A 319 -20.06 -9.23 17.03
N VAL A 320 -20.11 -8.00 17.52
CA VAL A 320 -18.93 -7.14 17.72
C VAL A 320 -17.85 -7.76 18.63
N HIS A 321 -18.22 -8.59 19.59
CA HIS A 321 -17.25 -9.28 20.44
C HIS A 321 -16.53 -10.41 19.69
N ALA A 322 -17.20 -11.12 18.79
CA ALA A 322 -16.59 -12.11 17.92
C ALA A 322 -15.60 -11.45 16.94
N LEU A 323 -15.98 -10.32 16.38
CA LEU A 323 -15.10 -9.49 15.52
C LEU A 323 -13.83 -9.08 16.29
N ALA A 324 -13.96 -8.55 17.51
CA ALA A 324 -12.82 -8.12 18.31
C ALA A 324 -11.87 -9.29 18.66
N ALA A 325 -12.43 -10.45 19.00
CA ALA A 325 -11.66 -11.66 19.28
C ALA A 325 -10.90 -12.13 18.04
N GLU A 326 -11.54 -12.09 16.87
CA GLU A 326 -10.93 -12.52 15.62
C GLU A 326 -9.79 -11.60 15.16
N PHE A 327 -9.93 -10.27 15.26
CA PHE A 327 -8.82 -9.37 15.03
C PHE A 327 -7.63 -9.72 15.92
N THR A 328 -7.86 -9.94 17.19
CA THR A 328 -6.78 -10.29 18.13
C THR A 328 -6.09 -11.60 17.75
N ARG A 329 -6.88 -12.62 17.39
CA ARG A 329 -6.37 -13.94 16.98
C ARG A 329 -5.54 -13.84 15.69
N LYS A 330 -6.11 -13.26 14.61
CA LYS A 330 -5.44 -13.14 13.30
C LYS A 330 -4.14 -12.33 13.39
N VAL A 331 -4.15 -11.23 14.13
CA VAL A 331 -2.93 -10.42 14.31
C VAL A 331 -1.87 -11.21 15.09
N ALA A 332 -2.24 -11.92 16.16
CA ALA A 332 -1.29 -12.73 16.92
C ALA A 332 -0.66 -13.84 16.08
N GLU A 333 -1.43 -14.51 15.23
CA GLU A 333 -0.93 -15.50 14.27
C GLU A 333 0.01 -14.86 13.24
N SER A 334 -0.40 -13.71 12.67
CA SER A 334 0.39 -12.99 11.67
C SER A 334 1.73 -12.51 12.20
N TRP A 335 1.83 -12.20 13.49
CA TRP A 335 3.09 -11.78 14.11
C TRP A 335 4.20 -12.85 14.06
N GLY A 336 3.81 -14.13 13.98
CA GLY A 336 4.77 -15.22 13.80
C GLY A 336 5.65 -15.07 12.56
N TYR A 337 5.22 -14.31 11.56
CA TYR A 337 5.98 -14.06 10.33
C TYR A 337 6.96 -12.87 10.42
N GLY A 338 6.95 -12.11 11.52
CA GLY A 338 7.91 -11.03 11.76
C GLY A 338 7.78 -9.84 10.81
N ARG A 339 6.55 -9.47 10.45
CA ARG A 339 6.24 -8.39 9.50
C ARG A 339 5.10 -7.52 9.98
N PRO A 340 4.98 -6.26 9.47
CA PRO A 340 3.81 -5.45 9.67
C PRO A 340 2.55 -6.14 9.14
N VAL A 341 1.43 -5.92 9.80
CA VAL A 341 0.14 -6.54 9.49
C VAL A 341 -0.87 -5.46 9.10
N LEU A 342 -1.63 -5.71 8.06
CA LEU A 342 -2.72 -4.88 7.58
C LEU A 342 -3.99 -5.73 7.39
N CYS A 343 -5.06 -5.36 8.04
CA CYS A 343 -6.38 -5.75 7.57
C CYS A 343 -6.75 -4.82 6.41
N GLY A 344 -6.62 -5.32 5.18
CA GLY A 344 -6.83 -4.55 3.95
C GLY A 344 -8.29 -4.27 3.65
N GLU A 345 -9.14 -5.13 4.15
CA GLU A 345 -10.59 -5.00 4.04
C GLU A 345 -11.28 -5.63 5.25
N PHE A 346 -12.21 -4.91 5.83
CA PHE A 346 -13.22 -5.49 6.71
C PHE A 346 -14.49 -4.69 6.61
N GLY A 347 -15.62 -5.31 6.80
CA GLY A 347 -16.88 -4.60 6.76
C GLY A 347 -18.06 -5.52 7.01
N TYR A 348 -19.17 -4.88 7.25
CA TYR A 348 -20.47 -5.48 7.28
C TYR A 348 -21.22 -5.04 6.03
N GLY A 349 -21.78 -5.96 5.29
CA GLY A 349 -22.61 -5.64 4.12
C GLY A 349 -24.05 -5.41 4.53
N GLY A 350 -24.69 -4.33 4.02
CA GLY A 350 -26.11 -4.08 4.13
C GLY A 350 -26.53 -2.96 5.08
N ASP A 351 -27.84 -2.70 5.09
CA ASP A 351 -28.52 -1.64 5.86
C ASP A 351 -28.59 -1.88 7.36
N ASP A 352 -27.79 -2.81 7.88
CA ASP A 352 -27.86 -3.12 9.31
C ASP A 352 -27.32 -1.93 10.13
N PRO A 353 -28.12 -1.36 11.02
CA PRO A 353 -27.70 -0.26 11.89
C PRO A 353 -26.47 -0.60 12.76
N ARG A 354 -26.12 -1.89 12.89
CA ARG A 354 -24.90 -2.34 13.54
C ARG A 354 -23.62 -2.02 12.77
N THR A 355 -23.70 -1.57 11.51
CA THR A 355 -22.53 -1.22 10.68
C THR A 355 -21.61 -0.21 11.38
N PHE A 356 -22.17 0.74 12.14
CA PHE A 356 -21.37 1.73 12.86
C PHE A 356 -20.64 1.13 14.05
N ASP A 357 -21.30 0.28 14.83
CA ASP A 357 -20.68 -0.43 15.96
C ASP A 357 -19.59 -1.37 15.43
N HIS A 358 -19.84 -2.05 14.34
CA HIS A 358 -18.90 -2.92 13.66
C HIS A 358 -17.65 -2.15 13.19
N THR A 359 -17.84 -0.99 12.56
CA THR A 359 -16.73 -0.11 12.17
C THR A 359 -15.94 0.35 13.39
N HIS A 360 -16.63 0.81 14.44
CA HIS A 360 -16.01 1.24 15.68
C HIS A 360 -15.15 0.15 16.30
N VAL A 361 -15.75 -1.00 16.58
CA VAL A 361 -15.06 -2.13 17.23
C VAL A 361 -13.92 -2.65 16.35
N GLY A 362 -14.13 -2.77 15.05
CA GLY A 362 -13.12 -3.26 14.11
C GLY A 362 -11.86 -2.40 14.08
N ILE A 363 -11.99 -1.07 13.89
CA ILE A 363 -10.81 -0.20 13.82
C ILE A 363 -10.05 -0.12 15.14
N TRP A 364 -10.76 -0.14 16.30
CA TRP A 364 -10.13 -0.17 17.61
C TRP A 364 -9.45 -1.51 17.88
N SER A 365 -10.12 -2.61 17.63
CA SER A 365 -9.58 -3.96 17.88
C SER A 365 -8.34 -4.23 17.02
N ALA A 366 -8.37 -3.93 15.71
CA ALA A 366 -7.23 -4.08 14.84
C ALA A 366 -6.03 -3.23 15.31
N THR A 367 -6.27 -1.93 15.57
CA THR A 367 -5.24 -0.99 16.00
C THR A 367 -4.57 -1.43 17.30
N PHE A 368 -5.35 -1.81 18.32
CA PHE A 368 -4.79 -2.22 19.60
C PHE A 368 -4.27 -3.65 19.65
N SER A 369 -4.60 -4.46 18.65
CA SER A 369 -3.93 -5.73 18.40
C SER A 369 -2.61 -5.55 17.65
N GLY A 370 -2.35 -4.36 17.07
CA GLY A 370 -1.09 -4.02 16.41
C GLY A 370 -1.10 -4.16 14.90
N ALA A 371 -2.26 -4.11 14.26
CA ALA A 371 -2.41 -4.08 12.81
C ALA A 371 -2.85 -2.71 12.31
N GLY A 372 -2.44 -2.35 11.08
CA GLY A 372 -3.14 -1.36 10.30
C GLY A 372 -4.52 -1.86 9.88
N VAL A 373 -5.45 -0.96 9.59
CA VAL A 373 -6.83 -1.34 9.27
C VAL A 373 -7.47 -0.42 8.25
N LEU A 374 -8.11 -1.03 7.27
CA LEU A 374 -8.89 -0.35 6.24
C LEU A 374 -10.31 -0.90 6.25
N ALA A 375 -11.28 -0.04 6.56
CA ALA A 375 -12.67 -0.43 6.44
C ALA A 375 -13.07 -0.46 4.97
N HIS A 376 -13.80 -1.49 4.59
CA HIS A 376 -14.33 -1.55 3.25
C HIS A 376 -15.52 -0.60 3.11
N SER A 377 -15.51 0.17 2.04
CA SER A 377 -16.63 0.97 1.58
C SER A 377 -16.86 0.64 0.13
N ALA A 378 -17.87 -0.15 -0.13
CA ALA A 378 -18.32 -0.52 -1.46
C ALA A 378 -19.64 0.17 -1.77
N PRO A 379 -19.94 0.41 -3.06
CA PRO A 379 -21.30 0.65 -3.46
C PRO A 379 -22.15 -0.59 -3.19
N PRO A 380 -23.47 -0.43 -3.14
CA PRO A 380 -24.36 -1.55 -2.90
C PRO A 380 -24.18 -2.62 -3.99
N PHE A 381 -23.95 -3.85 -3.57
CA PHE A 381 -24.23 -5.00 -4.43
C PHE A 381 -25.75 -5.14 -4.65
N THR A 382 -26.55 -4.44 -3.86
CA THR A 382 -27.99 -4.24 -4.02
C THR A 382 -28.29 -2.76 -3.73
N PRO A 383 -29.39 -2.18 -4.29
CA PRO A 383 -29.73 -0.76 -4.07
C PRO A 383 -29.78 -0.31 -2.60
N ASP A 384 -29.86 -1.25 -1.69
CA ASP A 384 -30.08 -1.03 -0.25
C ASP A 384 -28.83 -1.30 0.61
N SER A 385 -27.66 -1.62 0.03
CA SER A 385 -26.47 -2.07 0.78
C SER A 385 -25.30 -1.08 0.73
N ASP A 386 -25.59 0.22 0.79
CA ASP A 386 -24.58 1.29 0.77
C ASP A 386 -23.72 1.30 2.04
N VAL A 387 -22.55 0.68 2.00
CA VAL A 387 -21.54 0.86 3.05
C VAL A 387 -20.72 2.12 2.73
N LEU A 388 -21.38 3.25 2.67
CA LEU A 388 -20.72 4.52 2.40
C LEU A 388 -19.99 5.04 3.64
N MET A 389 -18.90 5.77 3.40
CA MET A 389 -18.25 6.54 4.46
C MET A 389 -19.06 7.80 4.76
N THR A 390 -20.16 7.63 5.49
CA THR A 390 -20.96 8.78 5.98
C THR A 390 -20.19 9.59 7.03
N PRO A 391 -20.59 10.85 7.31
CA PRO A 391 -19.98 11.62 8.40
C PRO A 391 -20.06 10.93 9.76
N GLU A 392 -21.08 10.08 9.97
CA GLU A 392 -21.23 9.30 11.20
C GLU A 392 -20.22 8.19 11.31
N ARG A 393 -20.03 7.46 10.23
CA ARG A 393 -18.99 6.42 10.15
C ARG A 393 -17.60 7.06 10.26
N GLY A 394 -17.36 8.17 9.59
CA GLY A 394 -16.11 8.93 9.65
C GLY A 394 -15.76 9.45 11.05
N ARG A 395 -16.76 9.73 11.90
CA ARG A 395 -16.50 10.12 13.31
C ARG A 395 -15.77 9.05 14.12
N HIS A 396 -16.03 7.77 13.85
CA HIS A 396 -15.32 6.69 14.55
C HIS A 396 -13.82 6.73 14.25
N PHE A 397 -13.44 6.99 13.00
CA PHE A 397 -12.04 7.18 12.60
C PHE A 397 -11.44 8.42 13.25
N ARG A 398 -12.18 9.53 13.27
CA ARG A 398 -11.71 10.77 13.90
C ARG A 398 -11.43 10.56 15.38
N VAL A 399 -12.32 9.91 16.12
CA VAL A 399 -12.14 9.66 17.56
C VAL A 399 -10.91 8.82 17.81
N LEU A 400 -10.67 7.75 17.02
CA LEU A 400 -9.48 6.93 17.14
C LEU A 400 -8.21 7.72 16.76
N ALA A 401 -8.22 8.47 15.67
CA ALA A 401 -7.08 9.29 15.24
C ALA A 401 -6.72 10.35 16.30
N ASP A 402 -7.70 11.04 16.87
CA ASP A 402 -7.49 12.02 17.94
C ASP A 402 -6.95 11.37 19.21
N PHE A 403 -7.40 10.16 19.54
CA PHE A 403 -6.85 9.39 20.65
C PHE A 403 -5.38 9.03 20.40
N LEU A 404 -5.08 8.45 19.23
CA LEU A 404 -3.73 8.05 18.85
C LEU A 404 -2.76 9.23 18.79
N SER A 405 -3.22 10.41 18.39
CA SER A 405 -2.40 11.63 18.33
C SER A 405 -1.92 12.10 19.71
N ARG A 406 -2.63 11.74 20.77
CA ARG A 406 -2.27 12.04 22.17
C ARG A 406 -1.32 11.01 22.78
N LEU A 407 -1.28 9.83 22.20
CA LEU A 407 -0.30 8.84 22.56
C LEU A 407 1.01 9.25 21.86
N SER A 408 2.02 9.62 22.63
CA SER A 408 3.37 9.77 22.06
C SER A 408 3.81 8.40 21.59
N LEU A 409 3.49 8.05 20.35
CA LEU A 409 3.99 6.85 19.65
C LEU A 409 5.47 7.10 19.29
N SER A 410 6.27 7.46 20.32
CA SER A 410 7.73 7.42 20.19
C SER A 410 8.13 5.94 20.13
N PRO A 411 9.06 5.54 19.25
CA PRO A 411 9.63 4.21 19.32
C PRO A 411 10.05 3.95 20.77
N PRO A 412 9.86 2.73 21.30
CA PRO A 412 10.33 2.42 22.66
C PRO A 412 11.79 2.81 22.71
N LEU A 413 12.12 3.76 23.61
CA LEU A 413 13.47 4.15 23.86
C LEU A 413 14.27 2.85 24.00
N SER A 414 15.18 2.58 23.05
CA SER A 414 16.10 1.47 23.17
C SER A 414 16.56 1.47 24.60
N ARG A 415 16.44 0.36 25.30
CA ARG A 415 17.03 0.22 26.62
C ARG A 415 18.54 0.41 26.46
N SER A 416 18.94 1.67 26.29
CA SER A 416 20.32 2.05 26.51
C SER A 416 20.60 1.53 27.90
N SER A 417 21.43 0.53 27.99
CA SER A 417 21.96 -0.03 29.20
C SER A 417 22.22 1.13 30.16
N ARG A 418 21.29 1.40 31.07
CA ARG A 418 21.62 2.14 32.29
C ARG A 418 22.66 1.26 32.95
N ARG A 419 23.95 1.50 32.63
CA ARG A 419 25.05 1.11 33.49
C ARG A 419 24.66 1.63 34.84
N ARG A 420 24.16 0.75 35.70
CA ARG A 420 24.08 1.02 37.14
C ARG A 420 25.48 1.47 37.54
N ARG A 421 25.67 2.76 37.75
CA ARG A 421 26.83 3.26 38.46
C ARG A 421 26.77 2.58 39.83
N ARG A 422 27.63 1.57 40.02
CA ARG A 422 27.86 1.03 41.36
C ARG A 422 28.24 2.21 42.26
N PRO A 423 27.62 2.35 43.46
CA PRO A 423 28.08 3.34 44.43
C PRO A 423 29.55 3.07 44.69
N ARG A 424 30.37 4.09 44.54
CA ARG A 424 31.77 4.03 45.00
C ARG A 424 31.73 3.74 46.51
N ALA A 425 32.29 2.62 46.93
CA ALA A 425 32.56 2.32 48.33
C ALA A 425 33.43 3.46 48.88
N ARG A 426 32.93 4.13 49.91
CA ARG A 426 33.72 5.07 50.70
C ARG A 426 34.89 4.30 51.33
N ALA A 427 36.12 4.71 51.09
CA ALA A 427 37.27 4.24 51.77
C ALA A 427 37.15 4.58 53.29
N PRO A 428 37.53 3.68 54.21
CA PRO A 428 37.48 3.96 55.64
C PRO A 428 38.48 5.06 55.98
N GLY A 429 37.99 6.12 56.63
CA GLY A 429 38.78 7.21 57.10
C GLY A 429 39.82 6.72 58.15
N ARG A 430 41.07 7.01 57.92
CA ARG A 430 42.11 6.89 58.93
C ARG A 430 41.85 7.90 60.05
N SER A 431 41.52 7.40 61.26
CA SER A 431 41.54 8.16 62.49
C SER A 431 42.97 8.34 62.89
N GLY A 432 43.47 9.58 62.80
CA GLY A 432 44.74 9.98 63.38
C GLY A 432 44.62 10.14 64.92
N GLY A 433 45.14 9.18 65.62
CA GLY A 433 45.34 9.31 67.08
C GLY A 433 46.59 10.10 67.35
N ARG A 434 46.52 11.27 68.04
CA ARG A 434 47.64 11.97 68.66
C ARG A 434 47.98 11.23 69.91
N ALA A 435 49.21 10.76 70.00
CA ALA A 435 49.80 10.34 71.21
C ALA A 435 50.46 11.58 71.87
N THR A 436 50.02 11.93 73.09
CA THR A 436 50.74 12.81 74.02
C THR A 436 51.52 11.94 74.99
N GLY A 437 52.80 11.97 74.90
CA GLY A 437 53.65 11.40 75.89
C GLY A 437 53.76 12.29 77.15
N ARG A 438 53.92 11.66 78.30
CA ARG A 438 54.67 12.21 79.41
C ARG A 438 55.34 11.09 80.18
N CYS A 439 56.52 11.45 80.51
CA CYS A 439 57.54 10.82 81.32
C CYS A 439 57.09 10.17 82.62
N GLY A 440 57.87 9.21 83.02
CA GLY A 440 58.08 8.62 84.29
C GLY A 440 59.07 7.50 84.16
#